data_00817c3eed0f18f06daffc3e1e70148e
#
_entry.id   00817c3eed0f18f06daffc3e1e70148e
#
_cell.length_a   1.000
_cell.length_b   1.000
_cell.length_c   1.000
_cell.angle_alpha   90.00
_cell.angle_beta   90.00
_cell.angle_gamma   90.00
#
_symmetry.space_group_name_H-M   'P 1'
#
loop_
_entity.id
_entity.type
_entity.pdbx_description
1 polymer ?
#
loop_
_entity_poly.entity_id
_entity_poly.type
_entity_poly.pdbx_seq_one_letter_code
_entity_poly.pdbx_strand_id
1 'polypeptide(L)'
;MDYSLINDKSGKETIIKGFPKVSPNSKNILSFSSDLVDGVNFNGIQIFGFPNGRFEKLLEKSFEDMEPHTPIWIDNKTIEITMMPPSFDQETKPKKIKVIVNKNGDWEIKE
;
A
#
# COMPACT_ATOMS: atom_id res chain seq x y z
N MET A 1 -10.23 0.56 -9.12
CA MET A 1 -10.51 2.01 -9.03
C MET A 1 -9.22 2.76 -8.71
N ASP A 2 -8.93 3.79 -9.47
CA ASP A 2 -7.72 4.57 -9.29
C ASP A 2 -8.06 5.97 -8.79
N TYR A 3 -7.16 6.53 -8.00
CA TYR A 3 -7.26 7.91 -7.51
C TYR A 3 -6.09 8.70 -8.06
N SER A 4 -6.32 9.98 -8.37
CA SER A 4 -5.27 10.87 -8.83
C SER A 4 -4.93 11.89 -7.77
N LEU A 5 -3.63 12.14 -7.60
CA LEU A 5 -3.12 13.26 -6.81
C LEU A 5 -2.29 14.15 -7.71
N ILE A 6 -2.45 15.45 -7.56
CA ILE A 6 -1.68 16.43 -8.30
C ILE A 6 -0.67 17.05 -7.35
N ASN A 7 0.60 17.04 -7.77
CA ASN A 7 1.66 17.72 -7.03
C ASN A 7 1.68 19.19 -7.46
N ASP A 8 1.22 20.06 -6.59
CA ASP A 8 1.06 21.50 -6.88
C ASP A 8 2.37 22.19 -7.31
N LYS A 9 3.50 21.73 -6.78
CA LYS A 9 4.79 22.36 -7.09
C LYS A 9 5.29 22.05 -8.49
N SER A 10 4.97 20.88 -9.02
CA SER A 10 5.45 20.44 -10.32
C SER A 10 4.36 20.30 -11.36
N GLY A 11 3.09 20.35 -10.95
CA GLY A 11 1.95 20.08 -11.82
C GLY A 11 1.89 18.63 -12.27
N LYS A 12 2.71 17.76 -11.70
CA LYS A 12 2.77 16.37 -12.10
C LYS A 12 1.65 15.58 -11.42
N GLU A 13 0.88 14.86 -12.22
CA GLU A 13 -0.16 13.97 -11.70
C GLU A 13 0.46 12.63 -11.32
N THR A 14 0.09 12.13 -10.15
CA THR A 14 0.47 10.79 -9.70
C THR A 14 -0.80 9.95 -9.52
N ILE A 15 -0.81 8.77 -10.13
CA ILE A 15 -1.94 7.85 -10.03
C ILE A 15 -1.79 6.96 -8.81
N ILE A 16 -2.80 6.94 -7.96
CA ILE A 16 -2.88 6.06 -6.81
C ILE A 16 -3.82 4.90 -7.15
N LYS A 17 -3.29 3.68 -7.11
CA LYS A 17 -4.00 2.46 -7.52
C LYS A 17 -4.71 1.82 -6.32
N GLY A 18 -5.79 2.44 -5.83
CA GLY A 18 -6.58 1.86 -4.74
C GLY A 18 -6.98 2.88 -3.69
N PHE A 19 -7.46 2.38 -2.56
CA PHE A 19 -7.95 3.23 -1.48
C PHE A 19 -6.79 3.83 -0.66
N PRO A 20 -6.75 5.16 -0.50
CA PRO A 20 -5.69 5.79 0.29
C PRO A 20 -6.00 5.76 1.79
N LYS A 21 -4.96 5.52 2.58
CA LYS A 21 -4.99 5.65 4.05
C LYS A 21 -3.78 6.46 4.49
N VAL A 22 -4.04 7.56 5.18
CA VAL A 22 -3.00 8.50 5.57
C VAL A 22 -2.40 8.10 6.92
N SER A 23 -1.07 8.23 7.06
CA SER A 23 -0.40 7.95 8.34
C SER A 23 -0.83 8.92 9.44
N PRO A 24 -0.64 8.56 10.73
CA PRO A 24 -1.04 9.45 11.83
C PRO A 24 -0.45 10.86 11.76
N ASN A 25 0.78 10.99 11.26
CA ASN A 25 1.42 12.30 11.12
C ASN A 25 1.08 13.00 9.80
N SER A 26 0.23 12.42 8.97
CA SER A 26 -0.22 12.95 7.67
C SER A 26 0.90 13.14 6.64
N LYS A 27 2.05 12.49 6.82
CA LYS A 27 3.19 12.64 5.92
C LYS A 27 3.32 11.51 4.91
N ASN A 28 2.65 10.39 5.13
CA ASN A 28 2.70 9.25 4.22
C ASN A 28 1.29 8.77 3.90
N ILE A 29 1.16 8.19 2.72
CA ILE A 29 -0.11 7.64 2.25
C ILE A 29 0.14 6.20 1.81
N LEU A 30 -0.63 5.26 2.38
CA LEU A 30 -0.71 3.90 1.88
C LEU A 30 -1.93 3.81 0.98
N SER A 31 -1.81 3.21 -0.18
CA SER A 31 -2.98 2.80 -0.95
C SER A 31 -2.96 1.28 -1.11
N PHE A 32 -4.14 0.69 -1.19
CA PHE A 32 -4.25 -0.75 -1.40
C PHE A 32 -5.43 -1.07 -2.31
N SER A 33 -5.29 -2.16 -3.04
CA SER A 33 -6.35 -2.66 -3.92
C SER A 33 -6.32 -4.18 -3.90
N SER A 34 -7.50 -4.80 -3.88
CA SER A 34 -7.67 -6.25 -3.83
C SER A 34 -8.43 -6.69 -5.07
N ASP A 35 -7.74 -7.33 -6.02
CA ASP A 35 -8.38 -7.79 -7.26
C ASP A 35 -7.65 -9.00 -7.82
N LEU A 36 -7.46 -10.02 -6.98
CA LEU A 36 -6.78 -11.23 -7.41
C LEU A 36 -7.67 -12.10 -8.28
N VAL A 37 -8.96 -12.16 -7.97
CA VAL A 37 -9.91 -13.05 -8.65
C VAL A 37 -10.16 -12.60 -10.09
N ASP A 38 -10.49 -11.33 -10.28
CA ASP A 38 -10.78 -10.81 -11.63
C ASP A 38 -9.52 -10.45 -12.42
N GLY A 39 -8.46 -10.03 -11.70
CA GLY A 39 -7.19 -9.69 -12.33
C GLY A 39 -7.21 -8.47 -13.23
N VAL A 40 -8.25 -7.64 -13.15
CA VAL A 40 -8.40 -6.46 -14.00
C VAL A 40 -7.69 -5.26 -13.41
N ASN A 41 -7.75 -5.11 -12.09
CA ASN A 41 -7.14 -3.99 -11.38
C ASN A 41 -5.89 -4.45 -10.64
N PHE A 42 -5.18 -3.49 -10.08
CA PHE A 42 -4.00 -3.77 -9.29
C PHE A 42 -4.36 -4.55 -8.01
N ASN A 43 -3.59 -5.58 -7.71
CA ASN A 43 -3.73 -6.34 -6.46
C ASN A 43 -2.45 -6.15 -5.65
N GLY A 44 -2.45 -5.18 -4.75
CA GLY A 44 -1.23 -4.86 -4.01
C GLY A 44 -1.33 -3.59 -3.21
N ILE A 45 -0.17 -3.06 -2.86
CA ILE A 45 -0.04 -1.84 -2.07
C ILE A 45 0.95 -0.87 -2.71
N GLN A 46 0.75 0.42 -2.39
CA GLN A 46 1.67 1.48 -2.74
C GLN A 46 1.84 2.36 -1.51
N ILE A 47 3.04 2.88 -1.30
CA ILE A 47 3.30 3.87 -0.25
C ILE A 47 3.89 5.11 -0.91
N PHE A 48 3.34 6.25 -0.55
CA PHE A 48 3.77 7.56 -1.04
C PHE A 48 4.20 8.43 0.13
N GLY A 49 5.10 9.34 -0.11
CA GLY A 49 5.56 10.29 0.89
C GLY A 49 6.13 11.53 0.25
N PHE A 50 6.84 12.33 1.04
CA PHE A 50 7.39 13.60 0.59
C PHE A 50 8.89 13.70 0.94
N PRO A 51 9.73 12.79 0.44
CA PRO A 51 11.16 12.95 0.68
C PRO A 51 11.62 14.24 0.00
N ASN A 52 12.37 15.07 0.73
CA ASN A 52 12.87 16.33 0.21
C ASN A 52 11.76 17.27 -0.30
N GLY A 53 10.56 17.18 0.28
CA GLY A 53 9.44 18.05 -0.07
C GLY A 53 8.72 17.74 -1.37
N ARG A 54 9.04 16.63 -2.01
CA ARG A 54 8.39 16.19 -3.25
C ARG A 54 7.53 14.96 -3.00
N PHE A 55 6.36 14.93 -3.60
CA PHE A 55 5.50 13.75 -3.53
C PHE A 55 6.08 12.65 -4.41
N GLU A 56 6.43 11.52 -3.79
CA GLU A 56 7.05 10.40 -4.50
C GLU A 56 6.49 9.07 -4.03
N LYS A 57 6.47 8.11 -4.94
CA LYS A 57 6.16 6.73 -4.62
C LYS A 57 7.40 6.10 -3.99
N LEU A 58 7.25 5.60 -2.76
CA LEU A 58 8.34 5.03 -1.98
C LEU A 58 8.36 3.51 -2.03
N LEU A 59 7.21 2.88 -2.27
CA LEU A 59 7.09 1.43 -2.38
C LEU A 59 5.90 1.09 -3.26
N GLU A 60 6.05 0.04 -4.06
CA GLU A 60 4.93 -0.58 -4.77
C GLU A 60 5.16 -2.08 -4.76
N LYS A 61 4.15 -2.83 -4.35
CA LYS A 61 4.22 -4.29 -4.30
C LYS A 61 2.91 -4.89 -4.75
N SER A 62 2.96 -5.73 -5.77
CA SER A 62 1.81 -6.55 -6.17
C SER A 62 1.94 -7.93 -5.53
N PHE A 63 0.81 -8.55 -5.21
CA PHE A 63 0.76 -9.89 -4.64
C PHE A 63 0.08 -10.83 -5.62
N GLU A 64 0.60 -12.05 -5.71
CA GLU A 64 0.10 -13.04 -6.68
C GLU A 64 -0.81 -14.09 -6.05
N ASP A 65 -0.63 -14.37 -4.76
CA ASP A 65 -1.33 -15.47 -4.08
C ASP A 65 -2.41 -15.04 -3.10
N MET A 66 -2.34 -13.82 -2.62
CA MET A 66 -3.27 -13.32 -1.61
C MET A 66 -3.61 -11.86 -1.89
N GLU A 67 -4.67 -11.39 -1.26
CA GLU A 67 -5.15 -10.02 -1.41
C GLU A 67 -4.91 -9.21 -0.14
N PRO A 68 -4.41 -7.96 -0.25
CA PRO A 68 -4.27 -7.11 0.94
C PRO A 68 -5.63 -6.60 1.40
N HIS A 69 -5.93 -6.79 2.69
CA HIS A 69 -7.16 -6.31 3.31
C HIS A 69 -6.84 -5.58 4.60
N THR A 70 -7.68 -4.64 4.95
CA THR A 70 -7.69 -3.99 6.27
C THR A 70 -6.31 -3.51 6.74
N PRO A 71 -5.62 -2.66 5.95
CA PRO A 71 -4.35 -2.11 6.42
C PRO A 71 -4.58 -1.13 7.57
N ILE A 72 -3.71 -1.22 8.58
CA ILE A 72 -3.78 -0.39 9.77
C ILE A 72 -2.42 0.25 10.01
N TRP A 73 -2.37 1.57 10.11
CA TRP A 73 -1.18 2.27 10.55
C TRP A 73 -1.02 2.05 12.06
N ILE A 74 0.03 1.32 12.45
CA ILE A 74 0.36 1.11 13.86
C ILE A 74 1.01 2.39 14.41
N ASP A 75 1.92 2.94 13.64
CA ASP A 75 2.55 4.24 13.90
C ASP A 75 2.99 4.82 12.54
N ASN A 76 3.80 5.89 12.55
CA ASN A 76 4.21 6.56 11.31
C ASN A 76 5.17 5.74 10.46
N LYS A 77 5.71 4.65 10.98
CA LYS A 77 6.73 3.82 10.32
C LYS A 77 6.33 2.35 10.23
N THR A 78 5.12 2.00 10.65
CA THR A 78 4.69 0.60 10.68
C THR A 78 3.24 0.48 10.25
N ILE A 79 2.99 -0.40 9.28
CA ILE A 79 1.65 -0.74 8.82
C ILE A 79 1.46 -2.24 9.00
N GLU A 80 0.31 -2.64 9.53
CA GLU A 80 -0.07 -4.05 9.60
C GLU A 80 -1.16 -4.30 8.57
N ILE A 81 -1.00 -5.35 7.76
CA ILE A 81 -1.95 -5.69 6.71
C ILE A 81 -2.37 -7.14 6.88
N THR A 82 -3.68 -7.38 6.85
CA THR A 82 -4.22 -8.74 6.83
C THR A 82 -4.25 -9.19 5.38
N MET A 83 -3.53 -10.27 5.07
CA MET A 83 -3.54 -10.87 3.75
C MET A 83 -4.58 -11.98 3.73
N MET A 84 -5.50 -11.90 2.79
CA MET A 84 -6.60 -12.85 2.65
C MET A 84 -6.38 -13.70 1.41
N PRO A 85 -6.65 -15.03 1.48
CA PRO A 85 -6.67 -15.83 0.27
C PRO A 85 -7.84 -15.41 -0.62
N PRO A 86 -7.77 -15.66 -1.94
CA PRO A 86 -8.90 -15.37 -2.81
C PRO A 86 -10.13 -16.20 -2.43
N SER A 87 -11.31 -15.73 -2.79
CA SER A 87 -12.57 -16.31 -2.35
C SER A 87 -12.76 -17.79 -2.75
N PHE A 88 -12.10 -18.23 -3.83
CA PHE A 88 -12.18 -19.62 -4.26
C PHE A 88 -11.25 -20.57 -3.47
N ASP A 89 -10.29 -20.04 -2.72
CA ASP A 89 -9.37 -20.84 -1.92
C ASP A 89 -9.89 -20.92 -0.49
N GLN A 90 -10.38 -22.09 -0.10
CA GLN A 90 -10.94 -22.31 1.23
C GLN A 90 -9.96 -23.01 2.17
N GLU A 91 -8.78 -23.37 1.70
CA GLU A 91 -7.79 -24.09 2.51
C GLU A 91 -6.73 -23.18 3.12
N THR A 92 -6.32 -22.14 2.39
CA THR A 92 -5.32 -21.21 2.87
C THR A 92 -5.92 -20.27 3.89
N LYS A 93 -5.24 -20.10 5.01
CA LYS A 93 -5.71 -19.20 6.08
C LYS A 93 -5.17 -17.80 5.89
N PRO A 94 -5.91 -16.78 6.35
CA PRO A 94 -5.37 -15.41 6.35
C PRO A 94 -4.09 -15.33 7.16
N LYS A 95 -3.22 -14.40 6.78
CA LYS A 95 -2.01 -14.11 7.56
C LYS A 95 -1.81 -12.62 7.66
N LYS A 96 -1.02 -12.19 8.63
CA LYS A 96 -0.68 -10.78 8.78
C LYS A 96 0.75 -10.55 8.36
N ILE A 97 0.96 -9.43 7.65
CA ILE A 97 2.29 -8.96 7.32
C ILE A 97 2.47 -7.56 7.89
N LYS A 98 3.71 -7.14 8.05
CA LYS A 98 4.04 -5.78 8.44
C LYS A 98 4.85 -5.11 7.35
N VAL A 99 4.58 -3.84 7.14
CA VAL A 99 5.38 -3.01 6.24
C VAL A 99 6.02 -1.95 7.12
N ILE A 100 7.34 -1.91 7.13
CA ILE A 100 8.10 -1.09 8.07
C ILE A 100 9.15 -0.26 7.36
N VAL A 101 9.59 0.81 8.04
CA VAL A 101 10.77 1.56 7.59
C VAL A 101 11.98 0.94 8.26
N ASN A 102 12.96 0.50 7.46
CA ASN A 102 14.17 -0.13 7.96
C ASN A 102 15.21 0.90 8.43
N LYS A 103 16.39 0.41 8.89
CA LYS A 103 17.46 1.29 9.39
C LYS A 103 17.96 2.28 8.33
N ASN A 104 17.82 1.96 7.05
CA ASN A 104 18.25 2.82 5.95
C ASN A 104 17.20 3.85 5.56
N GLY A 105 16.03 3.83 6.20
CA GLY A 105 14.95 4.75 5.87
C GLY A 105 14.05 4.27 4.73
N ASP A 106 14.22 3.03 4.28
CA ASP A 106 13.42 2.46 3.19
C ASP A 106 12.29 1.61 3.72
N TRP A 107 11.16 1.63 3.01
CA TRP A 107 10.02 0.77 3.33
C TRP A 107 10.32 -0.66 2.87
N GLU A 108 10.01 -1.63 3.72
CA GLU A 108 10.14 -3.05 3.36
C GLU A 108 9.03 -3.87 4.00
N ILE A 109 8.77 -5.04 3.40
CA ILE A 109 7.71 -5.95 3.86
C ILE A 109 8.33 -7.04 4.72
N LYS A 110 7.73 -7.26 5.90
CA LYS A 110 8.10 -8.35 6.82
C LYS A 110 6.92 -9.32 6.91
N GLU A 111 7.18 -10.54 6.62
CA GLU A 111 6.17 -11.60 6.72
C GLU A 111 6.27 -12.40 8.00
#